data_b0b4a52494f877c4db34e4edecee3786
#
_entry.id   b0b4a52494f877c4db34e4edecee3786
#
_cell.length_a   1.000
_cell.length_b   1.000
_cell.length_c   1.000
_cell.angle_alpha   90.00
_cell.angle_beta   90.00
_cell.angle_gamma   90.00
#
_symmetry.space_group_name_H-M   'P 1'
#
loop_
_entity.id
_entity.type
_entity.pdbx_description
1 polymer ?
#
loop_
_entity_poly.entity_id
_entity_poly.type
_entity_poly.pdbx_seq_one_letter_code
_entity_poly.pdbx_strand_id
1 'polypeptide(L)'
;MCSSDLTMGAPYFKQKDLFRRAGVVCFSSNYELYADMSSRVMTTLEEISPRVEIYSIDEAFCDLTGVRNCRNLTDFGKEIRETVLKRTHLRVGVGIAQTKTLAKLANHAAKKWQQQTGGVVDLSNIDRQRRLLAIVPVEDVWGVGRRISKKLNAMGIKTALDLSEQSTWIIRKHFNVVLERTVRELRGEPCLDLEEFAPTKQEIVCSRSFGERVTEYEQVRQAICSYAARGAEKLRGEHQYCRFISAFVKTSPFALNEPYYGNSASMTLLTPTQDSRDIINAAVKCLDKIWKEGHRYQKAGIMLGDFFSQGVAQLNLFDNSAPRAGSEKLMEVLDRLNAKDGKGTLYFAGQGIQQQWQMKREMLSPRYTTRYSDLLRIR
;
A
#
# COMPACT_ATOMS: atom_id res chain seq x y z
N MET A 1 25.94 -7.70 8.21
CA MET A 1 25.03 -8.33 7.23
C MET A 1 24.57 -7.26 6.28
N CYS A 2 24.90 -7.37 5.00
CA CYS A 2 24.39 -6.45 4.00
C CYS A 2 22.88 -6.68 3.84
N SER A 3 22.10 -5.63 3.58
CA SER A 3 20.66 -5.75 3.29
C SER A 3 20.35 -6.68 2.10
N SER A 4 21.35 -7.01 1.29
CA SER A 4 21.28 -7.97 0.17
C SER A 4 21.03 -9.43 0.57
N ASP A 5 21.32 -9.79 1.84
CA ASP A 5 21.23 -11.19 2.30
C ASP A 5 19.83 -11.57 2.80
N LEU A 6 18.93 -10.60 2.90
CA LEU A 6 17.56 -10.80 3.35
C LEU A 6 16.58 -10.59 2.20
N THR A 7 15.84 -11.64 1.88
CA THR A 7 14.76 -11.54 0.88
C THR A 7 13.62 -10.65 1.42
N MET A 8 13.19 -9.70 0.59
CA MET A 8 12.05 -8.85 0.93
C MET A 8 10.82 -9.70 1.27
N GLY A 9 10.17 -9.40 2.42
CA GLY A 9 9.01 -10.14 2.89
C GLY A 9 9.31 -11.49 3.53
N ALA A 10 10.59 -11.80 3.83
CA ALA A 10 10.93 -13.02 4.57
C ALA A 10 10.23 -13.04 5.95
N PRO A 11 9.51 -14.12 6.31
CA PRO A 11 8.82 -14.19 7.59
C PRO A 11 9.81 -14.13 8.76
N TYR A 12 9.61 -13.19 9.68
CA TYR A 12 10.46 -12.99 10.86
C TYR A 12 10.73 -14.30 11.62
N PHE A 13 9.69 -15.11 11.87
CA PHE A 13 9.82 -16.35 12.65
C PHE A 13 10.75 -17.39 12.00
N LYS A 14 10.91 -17.35 10.65
CA LYS A 14 11.86 -18.22 9.93
C LYS A 14 13.29 -17.72 9.99
N GLN A 15 13.49 -16.44 10.29
CA GLN A 15 14.80 -15.79 10.31
C GLN A 15 15.28 -15.49 11.74
N LYS A 16 14.48 -15.74 12.75
CA LYS A 16 14.73 -15.35 14.16
C LYS A 16 16.10 -15.80 14.68
N ASP A 17 16.48 -17.05 14.38
CA ASP A 17 17.76 -17.59 14.86
C ASP A 17 18.94 -16.99 14.11
N LEU A 18 18.80 -16.73 12.81
CA LEU A 18 19.80 -16.02 12.02
C LEU A 18 19.99 -14.58 12.55
N PHE A 19 18.91 -13.87 12.82
CA PHE A 19 18.92 -12.50 13.35
C PHE A 19 19.64 -12.43 14.70
N ARG A 20 19.32 -13.37 15.60
CA ARG A 20 19.98 -13.45 16.92
C ARG A 20 21.49 -13.69 16.80
N ARG A 21 21.92 -14.62 15.93
CA ARG A 21 23.35 -14.92 15.71
C ARG A 21 24.10 -13.74 15.06
N ALA A 22 23.46 -13.00 14.17
CA ALA A 22 24.03 -11.89 13.45
C ALA A 22 23.89 -10.54 14.16
N GLY A 23 23.31 -10.48 15.37
CA GLY A 23 23.08 -9.24 16.11
C GLY A 23 22.09 -8.28 15.43
N VAL A 24 21.19 -8.81 14.60
CA VAL A 24 20.19 -7.98 13.89
C VAL A 24 19.08 -7.54 14.82
N VAL A 25 18.89 -6.23 14.95
CA VAL A 25 17.79 -5.64 15.73
C VAL A 25 16.55 -5.52 14.84
N CYS A 26 15.43 -6.05 15.33
CA CYS A 26 14.16 -6.02 14.61
C CYS A 26 13.18 -5.06 15.27
N PHE A 27 12.49 -4.26 14.48
CA PHE A 27 11.45 -3.36 14.94
C PHE A 27 10.10 -3.71 14.33
N SER A 28 9.03 -3.52 15.11
CA SER A 28 7.67 -3.51 14.56
C SER A 28 7.48 -2.27 13.67
N SER A 29 6.73 -2.41 12.57
CA SER A 29 6.48 -1.28 11.65
C SER A 29 5.81 -0.11 12.37
N ASN A 30 6.44 1.06 12.33
CA ASN A 30 6.00 2.30 12.96
C ASN A 30 5.43 3.26 11.91
N TYR A 31 4.22 2.92 11.40
CA TYR A 31 3.60 3.64 10.29
C TYR A 31 3.31 5.11 10.59
N GLU A 32 3.05 5.47 11.86
CA GLU A 32 2.85 6.86 12.24
C GLU A 32 4.13 7.69 11.99
N LEU A 33 5.28 7.17 12.46
CA LEU A 33 6.58 7.81 12.22
C LEU A 33 6.93 7.82 10.72
N TYR A 34 6.71 6.70 10.01
CA TYR A 34 7.03 6.62 8.60
C TYR A 34 6.20 7.57 7.75
N ALA A 35 4.92 7.74 8.09
CA ALA A 35 4.03 8.68 7.38
C ALA A 35 4.46 10.14 7.59
N ASP A 36 4.86 10.53 8.81
CA ASP A 36 5.38 11.87 9.08
C ASP A 36 6.68 12.14 8.34
N MET A 37 7.63 11.20 8.40
CA MET A 37 8.91 11.34 7.69
C MET A 37 8.72 11.37 6.17
N SER A 38 7.80 10.55 5.64
CA SER A 38 7.38 10.59 4.24
C SER A 38 6.83 11.96 3.85
N SER A 39 5.89 12.51 4.64
CA SER A 39 5.32 13.84 4.39
C SER A 39 6.41 14.92 4.29
N ARG A 40 7.43 14.89 5.18
CA ARG A 40 8.57 15.83 5.12
C ARG A 40 9.40 15.68 3.85
N VAL A 41 9.62 14.45 3.38
CA VAL A 41 10.30 14.21 2.09
C VAL A 41 9.46 14.75 0.95
N MET A 42 8.16 14.44 0.91
CA MET A 42 7.27 14.88 -0.18
C MET A 42 7.17 16.41 -0.25
N THR A 43 6.99 17.08 0.90
CA THR A 43 7.03 18.56 0.96
C THR A 43 8.37 19.11 0.46
N THR A 44 9.49 18.47 0.80
CA THR A 44 10.80 18.89 0.28
C THR A 44 10.87 18.74 -1.23
N LEU A 45 10.30 17.69 -1.82
CA LEU A 45 10.27 17.49 -3.27
C LEU A 45 9.35 18.50 -3.97
N GLU A 46 8.20 18.82 -3.39
CA GLU A 46 7.25 19.83 -3.88
C GLU A 46 7.88 21.24 -3.95
N GLU A 47 8.78 21.58 -3.03
CA GLU A 47 9.52 22.85 -3.07
C GLU A 47 10.60 22.91 -4.16
N ILE A 48 11.11 21.76 -4.61
CA ILE A 48 12.22 21.68 -5.57
C ILE A 48 11.71 21.44 -6.98
N SER A 49 10.63 20.67 -7.15
CA SER A 49 10.08 20.26 -8.43
C SER A 49 8.76 20.98 -8.74
N PRO A 50 8.54 21.43 -9.98
CA PRO A 50 7.29 22.10 -10.36
C PRO A 50 6.04 21.25 -10.14
N ARG A 51 6.14 19.93 -10.35
CA ARG A 51 5.03 18.98 -10.24
C ARG A 51 5.52 17.68 -9.62
N VAL A 52 4.79 17.19 -8.61
CA VAL A 52 5.13 15.95 -7.88
C VAL A 52 3.92 15.04 -7.81
N GLU A 53 4.10 13.79 -8.16
CA GLU A 53 3.14 12.72 -7.88
C GLU A 53 3.65 11.89 -6.71
N ILE A 54 2.90 11.86 -5.63
CA ILE A 54 3.16 10.97 -4.49
C ILE A 54 2.65 9.57 -4.85
N TYR A 55 3.55 8.70 -5.29
CA TYR A 55 3.20 7.34 -5.71
C TYR A 55 2.97 6.39 -4.53
N SER A 56 3.80 6.50 -3.51
CA SER A 56 3.69 5.69 -2.28
C SER A 56 4.27 6.43 -1.07
N ILE A 57 4.29 5.77 0.10
CA ILE A 57 4.90 6.33 1.32
C ILE A 57 6.42 6.58 1.17
N ASP A 58 7.09 5.91 0.24
CA ASP A 58 8.55 5.93 0.06
C ASP A 58 9.00 6.26 -1.37
N GLU A 59 8.07 6.61 -2.27
CA GLU A 59 8.37 6.92 -3.66
C GLU A 59 7.48 8.04 -4.21
N ALA A 60 8.10 8.94 -4.99
CA ALA A 60 7.42 9.98 -5.74
C ALA A 60 8.01 10.11 -7.13
N PHE A 61 7.22 10.62 -8.08
CA PHE A 61 7.67 11.07 -9.39
C PHE A 61 7.69 12.59 -9.41
N CYS A 62 8.78 13.16 -9.91
CA CYS A 62 8.94 14.59 -10.11
C CYS A 62 8.99 14.88 -11.62
N ASP A 63 8.21 15.84 -12.09
CA ASP A 63 8.29 16.29 -13.46
C ASP A 63 9.46 17.27 -13.62
N LEU A 64 10.44 16.89 -14.41
CA LEU A 64 11.60 17.70 -14.73
C LEU A 64 11.54 18.34 -16.12
N THR A 65 10.35 18.43 -16.72
CA THR A 65 10.13 19.09 -18.01
C THR A 65 10.56 20.55 -17.91
N GLY A 66 11.45 20.97 -18.80
CA GLY A 66 12.03 22.32 -18.80
C GLY A 66 13.27 22.47 -17.93
N VAL A 67 13.49 21.68 -16.90
CA VAL A 67 14.69 21.76 -16.03
C VAL A 67 15.98 21.49 -16.85
N ARG A 68 15.92 20.56 -17.79
CA ARG A 68 17.05 20.23 -18.69
C ARG A 68 17.58 21.43 -19.46
N ASN A 69 16.75 22.42 -19.76
CA ASN A 69 17.15 23.63 -20.51
C ASN A 69 18.02 24.56 -19.67
N CYS A 70 17.93 24.47 -18.36
CA CYS A 70 18.59 25.38 -17.42
C CYS A 70 19.72 24.70 -16.62
N ARG A 71 19.65 23.36 -16.47
CA ARG A 71 20.52 22.62 -15.54
C ARG A 71 20.88 21.23 -16.06
N ASN A 72 22.04 20.72 -15.66
CA ASN A 72 22.38 19.32 -15.84
C ASN A 72 21.49 18.43 -14.93
N LEU A 73 20.80 17.45 -15.49
CA LEU A 73 19.84 16.62 -14.75
C LEU A 73 20.52 15.72 -13.72
N THR A 74 21.72 15.22 -14.01
CA THR A 74 22.50 14.41 -13.03
C THR A 74 22.88 15.24 -11.81
N ASP A 75 23.33 16.48 -11.99
CA ASP A 75 23.68 17.37 -10.89
C ASP A 75 22.45 17.83 -10.11
N PHE A 76 21.35 18.07 -10.80
CA PHE A 76 20.06 18.32 -10.14
C PHE A 76 19.57 17.11 -9.31
N GLY A 77 19.75 15.89 -9.80
CA GLY A 77 19.46 14.68 -9.05
C GLY A 77 20.32 14.54 -7.77
N LYS A 78 21.60 14.96 -7.81
CA LYS A 78 22.45 15.03 -6.61
C LYS A 78 21.95 16.07 -5.61
N GLU A 79 21.58 17.26 -6.10
CA GLU A 79 21.01 18.33 -5.27
C GLU A 79 19.72 17.89 -4.57
N ILE A 80 18.81 17.20 -5.26
CA ILE A 80 17.62 16.59 -4.64
C ILE A 80 18.03 15.68 -3.49
N ARG A 81 18.98 14.78 -3.70
CA ARG A 81 19.45 13.85 -2.65
C ARG A 81 20.04 14.57 -1.46
N GLU A 82 20.88 15.55 -1.69
CA GLU A 82 21.54 16.34 -0.64
C GLU A 82 20.52 17.16 0.15
N THR A 83 19.55 17.78 -0.52
CA THR A 83 18.50 18.56 0.11
C THR A 83 17.59 17.69 0.97
N VAL A 84 17.15 16.54 0.46
CA VAL A 84 16.35 15.58 1.24
C VAL A 84 17.14 15.07 2.44
N LEU A 85 18.41 14.69 2.25
CA LEU A 85 19.28 14.24 3.36
C LEU A 85 19.46 15.34 4.42
N LYS A 86 19.71 16.57 4.00
CA LYS A 86 19.89 17.72 4.91
C LYS A 86 18.66 17.99 5.75
N ARG A 87 17.46 17.90 5.16
CA ARG A 87 16.20 18.25 5.82
C ARG A 87 15.59 17.11 6.62
N THR A 88 15.81 15.87 6.22
CA THR A 88 15.11 14.71 6.80
C THR A 88 16.04 13.64 7.37
N HIS A 89 17.34 13.74 7.13
CA HIS A 89 18.34 12.70 7.41
C HIS A 89 18.10 11.36 6.69
N LEU A 90 17.19 11.33 5.69
CA LEU A 90 16.92 10.16 4.87
C LEU A 90 17.73 10.21 3.57
N ARG A 91 18.35 9.06 3.24
CA ARG A 91 19.06 8.89 1.96
C ARG A 91 18.11 8.32 0.92
N VAL A 92 17.92 9.03 -0.18
CA VAL A 92 17.07 8.61 -1.30
C VAL A 92 17.91 8.24 -2.53
N GLY A 93 17.40 7.38 -3.40
CA GLY A 93 17.90 7.18 -4.76
C GLY A 93 17.15 8.05 -5.74
N VAL A 94 17.81 8.52 -6.80
CA VAL A 94 17.17 9.31 -7.87
C VAL A 94 17.40 8.64 -9.21
N GLY A 95 16.32 8.33 -9.91
CA GLY A 95 16.31 7.84 -11.29
C GLY A 95 15.68 8.85 -12.21
N ILE A 96 16.37 9.23 -13.28
CA ILE A 96 15.93 10.25 -14.25
C ILE A 96 15.77 9.59 -15.61
N ALA A 97 14.60 9.75 -16.24
CA ALA A 97 14.33 9.19 -17.56
C ALA A 97 13.11 9.87 -18.21
N GLN A 98 12.83 9.52 -19.46
CA GLN A 98 11.72 10.07 -20.25
C GLN A 98 10.36 9.54 -19.84
N THR A 99 10.29 8.36 -19.21
CA THR A 99 9.04 7.70 -18.79
C THR A 99 9.11 7.24 -17.36
N LYS A 100 7.96 7.03 -16.72
CA LYS A 100 7.87 6.52 -15.35
C LYS A 100 8.53 5.15 -15.19
N THR A 101 8.31 4.24 -16.14
CA THR A 101 8.92 2.90 -16.11
C THR A 101 10.44 2.96 -16.19
N LEU A 102 10.98 3.78 -17.07
CA LEU A 102 12.44 3.99 -17.16
C LEU A 102 13.00 4.70 -15.93
N ALA A 103 12.29 5.70 -15.37
CA ALA A 103 12.71 6.39 -14.16
C ALA A 103 12.76 5.43 -12.94
N LYS A 104 11.77 4.54 -12.80
CA LYS A 104 11.78 3.47 -11.79
C LYS A 104 12.97 2.53 -11.98
N LEU A 105 13.28 2.13 -13.22
CA LEU A 105 14.42 1.29 -13.53
C LEU A 105 15.75 1.99 -13.24
N ALA A 106 15.86 3.28 -13.58
CA ALA A 106 17.01 4.12 -13.23
C ALA A 106 17.20 4.20 -11.70
N ASN A 107 16.11 4.39 -10.95
CA ASN A 107 16.15 4.42 -9.49
C ASN A 107 16.54 3.05 -8.89
N HIS A 108 16.06 1.94 -9.46
CA HIS A 108 16.51 0.60 -9.10
C HIS A 108 18.03 0.47 -9.27
N ALA A 109 18.55 0.91 -10.42
CA ALA A 109 20.00 0.92 -10.70
C ALA A 109 20.78 1.84 -9.75
N ALA A 110 20.23 3.02 -9.42
CA ALA A 110 20.84 3.96 -8.48
C ALA A 110 20.98 3.36 -7.08
N LYS A 111 20.01 2.56 -6.64
CA LYS A 111 20.04 1.83 -5.36
C LYS A 111 20.97 0.62 -5.40
N LYS A 112 20.89 -0.20 -6.45
CA LYS A 112 21.64 -1.46 -6.61
C LYS A 112 23.15 -1.23 -6.75
N TRP A 113 23.54 -0.21 -7.49
CA TRP A 113 24.94 0.15 -7.75
C TRP A 113 25.27 1.52 -7.15
N GLN A 114 24.91 1.73 -5.90
CA GLN A 114 25.02 3.03 -5.23
C GLN A 114 26.47 3.55 -5.17
N GLN A 115 27.45 2.68 -4.99
CA GLN A 115 28.88 3.08 -4.95
C GLN A 115 29.34 3.65 -6.29
N GLN A 116 28.93 3.06 -7.41
CA GLN A 116 29.33 3.46 -8.75
C GLN A 116 28.53 4.67 -9.26
N THR A 117 27.27 4.80 -8.87
CA THR A 117 26.33 5.81 -9.38
C THR A 117 26.24 7.05 -8.49
N GLY A 118 26.79 6.98 -7.27
CA GLY A 118 26.53 8.00 -6.25
C GLY A 118 25.04 8.08 -5.86
N GLY A 119 24.22 7.07 -6.26
CA GLY A 119 22.79 7.01 -6.00
C GLY A 119 21.94 7.88 -6.93
N VAL A 120 22.50 8.32 -8.08
CA VAL A 120 21.76 9.03 -9.15
C VAL A 120 22.06 8.33 -10.48
N VAL A 121 21.02 8.00 -11.22
CA VAL A 121 21.13 7.45 -12.56
C VAL A 121 20.25 8.25 -13.52
N ASP A 122 20.88 8.81 -14.53
CA ASP A 122 20.21 9.54 -15.63
C ASP A 122 20.26 8.69 -16.91
N LEU A 123 19.10 8.37 -17.45
CA LEU A 123 18.89 7.61 -18.69
C LEU A 123 18.46 8.50 -19.86
N SER A 124 18.73 9.80 -19.83
CA SER A 124 18.44 10.69 -20.95
C SER A 124 19.26 10.34 -22.21
N ASN A 125 20.40 9.67 -22.05
CA ASN A 125 21.19 9.13 -23.16
C ASN A 125 20.72 7.74 -23.53
N ILE A 126 20.37 7.53 -24.80
CA ILE A 126 19.78 6.27 -25.31
C ILE A 126 20.74 5.08 -25.21
N ASP A 127 22.05 5.30 -25.41
CA ASP A 127 23.03 4.21 -25.30
C ASP A 127 23.19 3.77 -23.85
N ARG A 128 23.15 4.71 -22.91
CA ARG A 128 23.15 4.41 -21.47
C ARG A 128 21.89 3.68 -21.05
N GLN A 129 20.72 4.11 -21.54
CA GLN A 129 19.45 3.42 -21.36
C GLN A 129 19.54 1.99 -21.87
N ARG A 130 19.96 1.79 -23.11
CA ARG A 130 20.06 0.47 -23.74
C ARG A 130 21.03 -0.47 -23.00
N ARG A 131 22.18 0.03 -22.56
CA ARG A 131 23.12 -0.73 -21.72
C ARG A 131 22.48 -1.17 -20.40
N LEU A 132 21.72 -0.31 -19.74
CA LEU A 132 21.02 -0.68 -18.51
C LEU A 132 19.96 -1.73 -18.77
N LEU A 133 19.13 -1.55 -19.79
CA LEU A 133 18.10 -2.51 -20.14
C LEU A 133 18.65 -3.92 -20.43
N ALA A 134 19.86 -4.03 -21.01
CA ALA A 134 20.49 -5.29 -21.34
C ALA A 134 20.97 -6.09 -20.11
N ILE A 135 21.24 -5.44 -18.98
CA ILE A 135 21.74 -6.10 -17.76
C ILE A 135 20.68 -6.29 -16.68
N VAL A 136 19.52 -5.63 -16.79
CA VAL A 136 18.46 -5.76 -15.82
C VAL A 136 17.56 -6.93 -16.16
N PRO A 137 17.38 -7.91 -15.25
CA PRO A 137 16.45 -9.01 -15.43
C PRO A 137 15.02 -8.52 -15.63
N VAL A 138 14.23 -9.24 -16.44
CA VAL A 138 12.86 -8.85 -16.77
C VAL A 138 11.94 -8.81 -15.54
N GLU A 139 12.21 -9.61 -14.52
CA GLU A 139 11.49 -9.61 -13.24
C GLU A 139 11.69 -8.34 -12.39
N ASP A 140 12.76 -7.59 -12.64
CA ASP A 140 13.04 -6.32 -11.95
C ASP A 140 12.37 -5.12 -12.64
N VAL A 141 11.70 -5.34 -13.78
CA VAL A 141 10.92 -4.31 -14.47
C VAL A 141 9.63 -4.03 -13.71
N TRP A 142 9.36 -2.74 -13.47
CA TRP A 142 8.13 -2.31 -12.81
C TRP A 142 6.87 -2.84 -13.53
N GLY A 143 5.97 -3.49 -12.77
CA GLY A 143 4.77 -4.14 -13.29
C GLY A 143 4.95 -5.58 -13.74
N VAL A 144 6.17 -6.12 -13.77
CA VAL A 144 6.45 -7.52 -14.10
C VAL A 144 6.49 -8.35 -12.83
N GLY A 145 5.35 -8.93 -12.45
CA GLY A 145 5.25 -9.84 -11.31
C GLY A 145 5.65 -11.29 -11.65
N ARG A 146 5.78 -12.15 -10.63
CA ARG A 146 6.24 -13.55 -10.75
C ARG A 146 5.54 -14.38 -11.85
N ARG A 147 4.23 -14.19 -12.05
CA ARG A 147 3.49 -14.92 -13.09
C ARG A 147 3.86 -14.45 -14.50
N ILE A 148 4.05 -13.14 -14.65
CA ILE A 148 4.41 -12.52 -15.92
C ILE A 148 5.86 -12.87 -16.24
N SER A 149 6.81 -12.73 -15.31
CA SER A 149 8.22 -13.04 -15.52
C SER A 149 8.42 -14.52 -15.91
N LYS A 150 7.72 -15.46 -15.23
CA LYS A 150 7.78 -16.88 -15.60
C LYS A 150 7.34 -17.13 -17.04
N LYS A 151 6.27 -16.47 -17.51
CA LYS A 151 5.80 -16.57 -18.91
C LYS A 151 6.78 -15.94 -19.89
N LEU A 152 7.31 -14.75 -19.58
CA LEU A 152 8.30 -14.06 -20.41
C LEU A 152 9.57 -14.88 -20.55
N ASN A 153 10.10 -15.42 -19.45
CA ASN A 153 11.27 -16.30 -19.46
C ASN A 153 11.04 -17.56 -20.30
N ALA A 154 9.85 -18.16 -20.26
CA ALA A 154 9.49 -19.30 -21.13
C ALA A 154 9.45 -18.93 -22.63
N MET A 155 9.23 -17.66 -22.96
CA MET A 155 9.28 -17.13 -24.33
C MET A 155 10.70 -16.67 -24.72
N GLY A 156 11.72 -16.86 -23.88
CA GLY A 156 13.10 -16.44 -24.11
C GLY A 156 13.39 -14.97 -23.76
N ILE A 157 12.42 -14.25 -23.21
CA ILE A 157 12.52 -12.82 -22.83
C ILE A 157 13.06 -12.77 -21.40
N LYS A 158 14.36 -12.49 -21.23
CA LYS A 158 15.07 -12.59 -19.96
C LYS A 158 15.45 -11.22 -19.37
N THR A 159 15.65 -10.22 -20.22
CA THR A 159 16.10 -8.89 -19.83
C THR A 159 15.04 -7.81 -20.13
N ALA A 160 15.19 -6.65 -19.53
CA ALA A 160 14.37 -5.50 -19.85
C ALA A 160 14.54 -5.07 -21.33
N LEU A 161 15.75 -5.28 -21.92
CA LEU A 161 16.00 -5.03 -23.32
C LEU A 161 15.19 -5.99 -24.19
N ASP A 162 15.27 -7.29 -23.92
CA ASP A 162 14.49 -8.29 -24.67
C ASP A 162 12.99 -7.95 -24.65
N LEU A 163 12.48 -7.51 -23.49
CA LEU A 163 11.08 -7.09 -23.35
C LEU A 163 10.79 -5.84 -24.19
N SER A 164 11.67 -4.84 -24.16
CA SER A 164 11.50 -3.59 -24.92
C SER A 164 11.47 -3.81 -26.43
N GLU A 165 12.15 -4.84 -26.94
CA GLU A 165 12.24 -5.18 -28.37
C GLU A 165 11.07 -6.02 -28.88
N GLN A 166 10.18 -6.52 -27.97
CA GLN A 166 9.04 -7.34 -28.36
C GLN A 166 7.97 -6.56 -29.13
N SER A 167 7.32 -7.22 -30.08
CA SER A 167 6.15 -6.66 -30.74
C SER A 167 5.05 -6.34 -29.72
N THR A 168 4.56 -5.10 -29.69
CA THR A 168 3.46 -4.68 -28.82
C THR A 168 2.20 -5.50 -29.04
N TRP A 169 1.93 -5.89 -30.30
CA TRP A 169 0.80 -6.74 -30.65
C TRP A 169 0.93 -8.14 -29.99
N ILE A 170 2.13 -8.76 -30.03
CA ILE A 170 2.40 -10.07 -29.40
C ILE A 170 2.20 -9.97 -27.89
N ILE A 171 2.76 -8.94 -27.25
CA ILE A 171 2.62 -8.70 -25.81
C ILE A 171 1.15 -8.52 -25.43
N ARG A 172 0.39 -7.69 -26.17
CA ARG A 172 -1.03 -7.48 -25.91
C ARG A 172 -1.86 -8.76 -26.06
N LYS A 173 -1.56 -9.57 -27.07
CA LYS A 173 -2.26 -10.84 -27.34
C LYS A 173 -2.00 -11.88 -26.24
N HIS A 174 -0.77 -12.02 -25.77
CA HIS A 174 -0.38 -13.06 -24.81
C HIS A 174 -0.50 -12.63 -23.34
N PHE A 175 -0.54 -11.35 -23.07
CA PHE A 175 -0.62 -10.78 -21.73
C PHE A 175 -1.81 -9.81 -21.61
N ASN A 176 -1.55 -8.50 -21.62
CA ASN A 176 -2.57 -7.46 -21.50
C ASN A 176 -2.04 -6.08 -21.96
N VAL A 177 -2.96 -5.09 -21.96
CA VAL A 177 -2.63 -3.70 -22.32
C VAL A 177 -1.65 -3.04 -21.34
N VAL A 178 -1.62 -3.45 -20.07
CA VAL A 178 -0.72 -2.88 -19.07
C VAL A 178 0.73 -3.23 -19.41
N LEU A 179 1.02 -4.49 -19.71
CA LEU A 179 2.37 -4.90 -20.13
C LEU A 179 2.76 -4.32 -21.50
N GLU A 180 1.81 -4.15 -22.42
CA GLU A 180 2.05 -3.42 -23.67
C GLU A 180 2.52 -1.99 -23.42
N ARG A 181 1.84 -1.25 -22.51
CA ARG A 181 2.28 0.08 -22.11
C ARG A 181 3.67 0.07 -21.49
N THR A 182 3.97 -0.92 -20.65
CA THR A 182 5.33 -1.10 -20.09
C THR A 182 6.38 -1.24 -21.20
N VAL A 183 6.11 -2.02 -22.26
CA VAL A 183 7.02 -2.14 -23.41
C VAL A 183 7.25 -0.80 -24.10
N ARG A 184 6.20 -0.02 -24.33
CA ARG A 184 6.30 1.32 -24.93
C ARG A 184 7.11 2.27 -24.04
N GLU A 185 6.84 2.24 -22.73
CA GLU A 185 7.58 3.07 -21.77
C GLU A 185 9.07 2.71 -21.71
N LEU A 186 9.44 1.43 -21.80
CA LEU A 186 10.84 1.01 -21.91
C LEU A 186 11.54 1.51 -23.18
N ARG A 187 10.79 1.85 -24.22
CA ARG A 187 11.30 2.47 -25.46
C ARG A 187 11.42 3.99 -25.35
N GLY A 188 10.91 4.60 -24.27
CA GLY A 188 10.85 6.05 -24.11
C GLY A 188 9.55 6.69 -24.61
N GLU A 189 8.51 5.90 -24.94
CA GLU A 189 7.18 6.39 -25.31
C GLU A 189 6.34 6.57 -24.05
N PRO A 190 6.02 7.80 -23.59
CA PRO A 190 5.25 8.02 -22.38
C PRO A 190 3.80 7.52 -22.54
N CYS A 191 3.38 6.62 -21.67
CA CYS A 191 2.03 6.04 -21.63
C CYS A 191 1.31 6.30 -20.30
N LEU A 192 2.02 6.82 -19.32
CA LEU A 192 1.54 7.11 -17.98
C LEU A 192 1.80 8.60 -17.68
N ASP A 193 0.73 9.36 -17.58
CA ASP A 193 0.80 10.76 -17.18
C ASP A 193 1.14 10.90 -15.69
N LEU A 194 1.58 12.09 -15.29
CA LEU A 194 1.78 12.43 -13.90
C LEU A 194 0.41 12.65 -13.21
N GLU A 195 0.13 11.89 -12.15
CA GLU A 195 -1.11 12.01 -11.37
C GLU A 195 -0.87 12.97 -10.18
N GLU A 196 -1.18 14.24 -10.35
CA GLU A 196 -1.02 15.26 -9.28
C GLU A 196 -2.02 15.08 -8.15
N PHE A 197 -3.18 14.52 -8.44
CA PHE A 197 -4.21 14.22 -7.46
C PHE A 197 -4.45 12.73 -7.38
N ALA A 198 -4.49 12.20 -6.16
CA ALA A 198 -4.82 10.80 -5.95
C ALA A 198 -6.22 10.50 -6.52
N PRO A 199 -6.39 9.45 -7.35
CA PRO A 199 -7.69 9.09 -7.86
C PRO A 199 -8.63 8.71 -6.71
N THR A 200 -9.92 8.97 -6.90
CA THR A 200 -10.96 8.58 -5.95
C THR A 200 -10.88 7.08 -5.67
N LYS A 201 -10.84 6.70 -4.41
CA LYS A 201 -10.77 5.29 -4.02
C LYS A 201 -11.97 4.52 -4.53
N GLN A 202 -11.73 3.35 -5.12
CA GLN A 202 -12.77 2.44 -5.62
C GLN A 202 -13.06 1.31 -4.61
N GLU A 203 -12.12 1.07 -3.68
CA GLU A 203 -12.23 0.04 -2.66
C GLU A 203 -11.55 0.48 -1.36
N ILE A 204 -12.12 0.08 -0.22
CA ILE A 204 -11.52 0.24 1.10
C ILE A 204 -11.40 -1.13 1.75
N VAL A 205 -10.17 -1.57 2.04
CA VAL A 205 -9.91 -2.82 2.76
C VAL A 205 -9.37 -2.51 4.14
N CYS A 206 -10.02 -3.09 5.16
CA CYS A 206 -9.54 -3.07 6.54
C CYS A 206 -9.31 -4.50 7.01
N SER A 207 -8.06 -4.88 7.25
CA SER A 207 -7.70 -6.23 7.70
C SER A 207 -6.43 -6.21 8.53
N ARG A 208 -6.31 -7.18 9.46
CA ARG A 208 -5.09 -7.40 10.24
C ARG A 208 -4.88 -8.90 10.48
N SER A 209 -3.63 -9.29 10.60
CA SER A 209 -3.31 -10.58 11.21
C SER A 209 -3.51 -10.48 12.71
N PHE A 210 -4.03 -11.55 13.32
CA PHE A 210 -4.18 -11.64 14.76
C PHE A 210 -2.82 -11.78 15.46
N GLY A 211 -2.71 -11.27 16.67
CA GLY A 211 -1.52 -11.41 17.49
C GLY A 211 -1.26 -12.86 17.91
N GLU A 212 -2.34 -13.60 18.11
CA GLU A 212 -2.39 -15.05 18.31
C GLU A 212 -3.45 -15.63 17.38
N ARG A 213 -3.37 -16.94 17.13
CA ARG A 213 -4.38 -17.61 16.31
C ARG A 213 -5.68 -17.72 17.10
N VAL A 214 -6.77 -17.31 16.49
CA VAL A 214 -8.08 -17.24 17.11
C VAL A 214 -8.92 -18.45 16.71
N THR A 215 -9.57 -19.09 17.70
CA THR A 215 -10.48 -20.23 17.52
C THR A 215 -11.94 -19.89 17.81
N GLU A 216 -12.16 -18.85 18.61
CA GLU A 216 -13.47 -18.45 19.09
C GLU A 216 -14.18 -17.52 18.11
N TYR A 217 -15.43 -17.86 17.75
CA TYR A 217 -16.26 -17.05 16.85
C TYR A 217 -16.39 -15.61 17.34
N GLU A 218 -16.66 -15.42 18.61
CA GLU A 218 -16.90 -14.09 19.18
C GLU A 218 -15.68 -13.15 19.02
N GLN A 219 -14.47 -13.68 19.17
CA GLN A 219 -13.25 -12.88 18.95
C GLN A 219 -13.08 -12.46 17.50
N VAL A 220 -13.38 -13.35 16.53
CA VAL A 220 -13.34 -13.01 15.10
C VAL A 220 -14.45 -12.04 14.76
N ARG A 221 -15.64 -12.18 15.33
CA ARG A 221 -16.77 -11.26 15.16
C ARG A 221 -16.41 -9.86 15.66
N GLN A 222 -15.81 -9.73 16.84
CA GLN A 222 -15.34 -8.44 17.37
C GLN A 222 -14.30 -7.79 16.46
N ALA A 223 -13.38 -8.57 15.91
CA ALA A 223 -12.40 -8.09 14.95
C ALA A 223 -13.07 -7.56 13.66
N ILE A 224 -14.03 -8.31 13.10
CA ILE A 224 -14.80 -7.88 11.93
C ILE A 224 -15.59 -6.60 12.23
N CYS A 225 -16.24 -6.49 13.39
CA CYS A 225 -16.93 -5.26 13.80
C CYS A 225 -15.97 -4.07 13.86
N SER A 226 -14.77 -4.27 14.42
CA SER A 226 -13.74 -3.22 14.51
C SER A 226 -13.23 -2.80 13.13
N TYR A 227 -12.98 -3.76 12.24
CA TYR A 227 -12.55 -3.46 10.86
C TYR A 227 -13.64 -2.80 10.05
N ALA A 228 -14.91 -3.18 10.25
CA ALA A 228 -16.06 -2.57 9.60
C ALA A 228 -16.27 -1.12 10.05
N ALA A 229 -16.21 -0.85 11.36
CA ALA A 229 -16.26 0.51 11.91
C ALA A 229 -15.12 1.39 11.35
N ARG A 230 -13.89 0.86 11.28
CA ARG A 230 -12.75 1.57 10.70
C ARG A 230 -12.86 1.77 9.19
N GLY A 231 -13.44 0.80 8.46
CA GLY A 231 -13.75 0.94 7.04
C GLY A 231 -14.76 2.04 6.78
N ALA A 232 -15.83 2.09 7.57
CA ALA A 232 -16.86 3.12 7.51
C ALA A 232 -16.32 4.53 7.81
N GLU A 233 -15.46 4.68 8.82
CA GLU A 233 -14.78 5.95 9.13
C GLU A 233 -13.93 6.44 7.93
N LYS A 234 -13.17 5.54 7.30
CA LYS A 234 -12.41 5.88 6.09
C LYS A 234 -13.30 6.25 4.91
N LEU A 235 -14.40 5.54 4.73
CA LEU A 235 -15.37 5.80 3.66
C LEU A 235 -15.98 7.20 3.80
N ARG A 236 -16.36 7.59 5.03
CA ARG A 236 -16.84 8.94 5.32
C ARG A 236 -15.77 10.01 5.08
N GLY A 237 -14.51 9.72 5.43
CA GLY A 237 -13.37 10.61 5.13
C GLY A 237 -13.14 10.83 3.64
N GLU A 238 -13.58 9.92 2.78
CA GLU A 238 -13.59 10.07 1.31
C GLU A 238 -14.91 10.70 0.79
N HIS A 239 -15.83 11.08 1.66
CA HIS A 239 -17.18 11.60 1.31
C HIS A 239 -17.97 10.65 0.39
N GLN A 240 -17.87 9.34 0.65
CA GLN A 240 -18.49 8.30 -0.17
C GLN A 240 -19.42 7.39 0.64
N TYR A 241 -20.33 6.73 -0.09
CA TYR A 241 -21.20 5.67 0.39
C TYR A 241 -20.81 4.36 -0.29
N CYS A 242 -21.00 3.21 0.36
CA CYS A 242 -20.77 1.91 -0.24
C CYS A 242 -22.06 1.09 -0.30
N ARG A 243 -22.14 0.21 -1.29
CA ARG A 243 -23.22 -0.78 -1.41
C ARG A 243 -22.68 -2.21 -1.30
N PHE A 244 -21.46 -2.46 -1.70
CA PHE A 244 -20.83 -3.76 -1.62
C PHE A 244 -20.01 -3.89 -0.34
N ILE A 245 -20.29 -4.93 0.46
CA ILE A 245 -19.58 -5.28 1.69
C ILE A 245 -19.16 -6.74 1.60
N SER A 246 -17.88 -7.03 1.88
CA SER A 246 -17.34 -8.38 1.96
C SER A 246 -16.57 -8.57 3.26
N ALA A 247 -16.67 -9.76 3.85
CA ALA A 247 -15.80 -10.21 4.94
C ALA A 247 -15.02 -11.44 4.52
N PHE A 248 -13.81 -11.59 5.04
CA PHE A 248 -12.96 -12.75 4.79
C PHE A 248 -12.21 -13.18 6.04
N VAL A 249 -11.90 -14.46 6.11
CA VAL A 249 -11.08 -15.08 7.14
C VAL A 249 -10.03 -16.00 6.51
N LYS A 250 -8.86 -16.13 7.16
CA LYS A 250 -7.79 -17.02 6.70
C LYS A 250 -7.05 -17.65 7.88
N THR A 251 -6.73 -18.94 7.76
CA THR A 251 -5.75 -19.61 8.62
C THR A 251 -4.33 -19.31 8.15
N SER A 252 -3.31 -19.78 8.87
CA SER A 252 -1.91 -19.57 8.50
C SER A 252 -1.50 -20.46 7.33
N PRO A 253 -0.95 -19.90 6.23
CA PRO A 253 -0.39 -20.72 5.14
C PRO A 253 0.94 -21.41 5.53
N PHE A 254 1.49 -21.10 6.72
CA PHE A 254 2.75 -21.64 7.23
C PHE A 254 2.55 -22.70 8.33
N ALA A 255 1.31 -23.07 8.65
CA ALA A 255 1.03 -24.12 9.60
C ALA A 255 1.24 -25.48 8.92
N LEU A 256 2.26 -26.23 9.38
CA LEU A 256 2.66 -27.50 8.75
C LEU A 256 1.64 -28.64 8.97
N ASN A 257 0.92 -28.60 10.10
CA ASN A 257 0.05 -29.69 10.54
C ASN A 257 -1.44 -29.29 10.61
N GLU A 258 -1.81 -28.20 9.96
CA GLU A 258 -3.19 -27.69 9.95
C GLU A 258 -3.65 -27.47 8.51
N PRO A 259 -4.87 -27.89 8.14
CA PRO A 259 -5.38 -27.60 6.81
C PRO A 259 -5.55 -26.09 6.60
N TYR A 260 -5.10 -25.60 5.47
CA TYR A 260 -5.34 -24.21 5.10
C TYR A 260 -6.83 -24.00 4.81
N TYR A 261 -7.40 -23.02 5.47
CA TYR A 261 -8.75 -22.54 5.21
C TYR A 261 -8.69 -21.02 4.95
N GLY A 262 -9.24 -20.61 3.82
CA GLY A 262 -9.41 -19.20 3.48
C GLY A 262 -10.69 -19.04 2.68
N ASN A 263 -11.60 -18.22 3.19
CA ASN A 263 -12.88 -17.98 2.53
C ASN A 263 -13.32 -16.54 2.66
N SER A 264 -14.22 -16.11 1.77
CA SER A 264 -14.86 -14.80 1.78
C SER A 264 -16.32 -14.91 1.39
N ALA A 265 -17.15 -14.08 1.98
CA ALA A 265 -18.52 -13.86 1.55
C ALA A 265 -18.77 -12.38 1.36
N SER A 266 -19.72 -12.06 0.49
CA SER A 266 -20.12 -10.69 0.22
C SER A 266 -21.63 -10.55 0.19
N MET A 267 -22.07 -9.32 0.35
CA MET A 267 -23.45 -8.91 0.12
C MET A 267 -23.50 -7.51 -0.48
N THR A 268 -24.53 -7.26 -1.26
CA THR A 268 -24.81 -5.95 -1.83
C THR A 268 -26.08 -5.42 -1.15
N LEU A 269 -25.98 -4.23 -0.58
CA LEU A 269 -27.13 -3.55 0.04
C LEU A 269 -28.05 -2.98 -1.05
N LEU A 270 -29.33 -2.88 -0.77
CA LEU A 270 -30.28 -2.23 -1.67
C LEU A 270 -30.00 -0.74 -1.79
N THR A 271 -29.73 -0.09 -0.65
CA THR A 271 -29.40 1.34 -0.58
C THR A 271 -27.96 1.53 -0.13
N PRO A 272 -27.17 2.37 -0.81
CA PRO A 272 -25.83 2.71 -0.38
C PRO A 272 -25.81 3.34 1.02
N THR A 273 -24.82 3.01 1.84
CA THR A 273 -24.68 3.51 3.21
C THR A 273 -23.27 3.95 3.53
N GLN A 274 -23.13 4.87 4.48
CA GLN A 274 -21.89 5.21 5.20
C GLN A 274 -22.03 4.99 6.72
N ASP A 275 -23.21 4.48 7.15
CA ASP A 275 -23.48 4.20 8.56
C ASP A 275 -22.72 2.98 9.04
N SER A 276 -21.89 3.17 10.05
CA SER A 276 -21.09 2.08 10.64
C SER A 276 -21.95 0.90 11.11
N ARG A 277 -23.18 1.15 11.58
CA ARG A 277 -24.08 0.10 12.07
C ARG A 277 -24.52 -0.84 10.96
N ASP A 278 -24.83 -0.28 9.79
CA ASP A 278 -25.28 -1.07 8.64
C ASP A 278 -24.12 -1.88 8.06
N ILE A 279 -22.95 -1.24 7.96
CA ILE A 279 -21.72 -1.90 7.47
C ILE A 279 -21.29 -3.03 8.42
N ILE A 280 -21.32 -2.80 9.75
CA ILE A 280 -21.01 -3.83 10.75
C ILE A 280 -21.98 -5.01 10.63
N ASN A 281 -23.32 -4.74 10.58
CA ASN A 281 -24.32 -5.79 10.47
C ASN A 281 -24.15 -6.62 9.20
N ALA A 282 -23.87 -5.96 8.07
CA ALA A 282 -23.61 -6.65 6.81
C ALA A 282 -22.32 -7.50 6.87
N ALA A 283 -21.26 -6.97 7.45
CA ALA A 283 -19.98 -7.69 7.60
C ALA A 283 -20.11 -8.92 8.51
N VAL A 284 -20.88 -8.82 9.61
CA VAL A 284 -21.15 -9.96 10.49
C VAL A 284 -21.95 -11.03 9.75
N LYS A 285 -23.03 -10.67 9.01
CA LYS A 285 -23.77 -11.62 8.19
C LYS A 285 -22.91 -12.32 7.13
N CYS A 286 -21.89 -11.63 6.61
CA CYS A 286 -20.90 -12.25 5.72
C CYS A 286 -19.99 -13.22 6.48
N LEU A 287 -19.56 -12.87 7.69
CA LEU A 287 -18.78 -13.78 8.56
C LEU A 287 -19.53 -15.07 8.86
N ASP A 288 -20.83 -14.99 9.21
CA ASP A 288 -21.67 -16.15 9.52
C ASP A 288 -21.68 -17.19 8.40
N LYS A 289 -21.61 -16.74 7.14
CA LYS A 289 -21.59 -17.64 5.96
C LYS A 289 -20.27 -18.37 5.76
N ILE A 290 -19.18 -17.87 6.33
CA ILE A 290 -17.82 -18.40 6.09
C ILE A 290 -17.14 -18.92 7.35
N TRP A 291 -17.76 -18.73 8.51
CA TRP A 291 -17.24 -19.29 9.76
C TRP A 291 -17.24 -20.82 9.72
N LYS A 292 -16.17 -21.42 10.18
CA LYS A 292 -16.05 -22.85 10.44
C LYS A 292 -15.37 -23.09 11.77
N GLU A 293 -15.99 -23.87 12.62
CA GLU A 293 -15.42 -24.31 13.87
C GLU A 293 -14.19 -25.21 13.64
N GLY A 294 -13.33 -25.33 14.65
CA GLY A 294 -12.14 -26.18 14.61
C GLY A 294 -10.95 -25.59 13.82
N HIS A 295 -11.09 -24.42 13.24
CA HIS A 295 -9.99 -23.73 12.57
C HIS A 295 -9.31 -22.69 13.47
N ARG A 296 -7.98 -22.55 13.33
CA ARG A 296 -7.16 -21.55 14.03
C ARG A 296 -6.89 -20.38 13.09
N TYR A 297 -7.74 -19.37 13.15
CA TYR A 297 -7.67 -18.21 12.24
C TYR A 297 -6.46 -17.33 12.54
N GLN A 298 -5.77 -16.91 11.48
CA GLN A 298 -4.60 -16.02 11.56
C GLN A 298 -4.92 -14.60 11.12
N LYS A 299 -5.91 -14.42 10.25
CA LYS A 299 -6.25 -13.11 9.66
C LYS A 299 -7.74 -13.04 9.38
N ALA A 300 -8.30 -11.85 9.64
CA ALA A 300 -9.63 -11.47 9.17
C ALA A 300 -9.61 -10.06 8.59
N GLY A 301 -10.65 -9.73 7.83
CA GLY A 301 -10.82 -8.40 7.27
C GLY A 301 -12.14 -8.20 6.58
N ILE A 302 -12.40 -6.95 6.23
CA ILE A 302 -13.52 -6.53 5.40
C ILE A 302 -13.04 -5.77 4.17
N MET A 303 -13.87 -5.73 3.15
CA MET A 303 -13.73 -4.90 1.97
C MET A 303 -15.04 -4.19 1.69
N LEU A 304 -14.95 -2.89 1.44
CA LEU A 304 -16.05 -2.04 0.99
C LEU A 304 -15.78 -1.67 -0.47
N GLY A 305 -16.81 -1.68 -1.29
CA GLY A 305 -16.74 -1.36 -2.72
C GLY A 305 -18.08 -0.84 -3.23
N ASP A 306 -18.17 -0.67 -4.54
CA ASP A 306 -19.34 -0.10 -5.21
C ASP A 306 -19.71 1.25 -4.57
N PHE A 307 -18.81 2.24 -4.76
CA PHE A 307 -18.87 3.53 -4.10
C PHE A 307 -19.70 4.54 -4.88
N PHE A 308 -20.42 5.37 -4.12
CA PHE A 308 -21.27 6.43 -4.62
C PHE A 308 -20.89 7.75 -3.94
N SER A 309 -20.86 8.83 -4.72
CA SER A 309 -20.70 10.18 -4.18
C SER A 309 -21.96 10.62 -3.42
N GLN A 310 -21.79 11.55 -2.49
CA GLN A 310 -22.89 12.14 -1.75
C GLN A 310 -23.92 12.77 -2.72
N GLY A 311 -25.21 12.50 -2.49
CA GLY A 311 -26.30 13.02 -3.33
C GLY A 311 -26.61 12.23 -4.62
N VAL A 312 -25.79 11.23 -4.98
CA VAL A 312 -26.01 10.40 -6.20
C VAL A 312 -26.71 9.07 -5.90
N ALA A 313 -26.81 8.69 -4.62
CA ALA A 313 -27.47 7.45 -4.24
C ALA A 313 -28.98 7.50 -4.50
N GLN A 314 -29.43 6.75 -5.50
CA GLN A 314 -30.88 6.57 -5.74
C GLN A 314 -31.46 5.71 -4.62
N LEU A 315 -32.39 6.28 -3.87
CA LEU A 315 -33.10 5.57 -2.83
C LEU A 315 -34.06 4.56 -3.47
N ASN A 316 -34.16 3.36 -2.91
CA ASN A 316 -35.12 2.37 -3.35
C ASN A 316 -36.46 2.62 -2.66
N LEU A 317 -37.51 2.81 -3.43
CA LEU A 317 -38.86 3.09 -2.94
C LEU A 317 -39.42 1.95 -2.06
N PHE A 318 -38.90 0.74 -2.19
CA PHE A 318 -39.31 -0.45 -1.45
C PHE A 318 -38.37 -0.81 -0.28
N ASP A 319 -37.36 0.03 0.00
CA ASP A 319 -36.45 -0.18 1.12
C ASP A 319 -36.97 0.58 2.35
N ASN A 320 -37.68 -0.12 3.22
CA ASN A 320 -38.20 0.44 4.47
C ASN A 320 -37.10 0.65 5.56
N SER A 321 -35.86 0.26 5.30
CA SER A 321 -34.81 0.23 6.29
C SER A 321 -33.74 1.32 6.13
N ALA A 322 -33.73 2.07 5.02
CA ALA A 322 -32.66 3.02 4.72
C ALA A 322 -33.17 4.31 4.04
N PRO A 323 -32.48 5.44 4.22
CA PRO A 323 -31.47 5.69 5.27
C PRO A 323 -32.13 6.01 6.62
N ARG A 324 -31.50 5.64 7.73
CA ARG A 324 -32.02 5.97 9.08
C ARG A 324 -32.00 7.48 9.30
N ALA A 325 -33.09 8.04 9.79
CA ALA A 325 -33.17 9.46 10.08
C ALA A 325 -32.03 9.89 11.04
N GLY A 326 -31.35 10.97 10.71
CA GLY A 326 -30.24 11.51 11.52
C GLY A 326 -28.94 10.69 11.53
N SER A 327 -28.83 9.63 10.68
CA SER A 327 -27.66 8.77 10.59
C SER A 327 -26.37 9.54 10.30
N GLU A 328 -26.38 10.47 9.35
CA GLU A 328 -25.21 11.26 8.98
C GLU A 328 -24.71 12.11 10.15
N LYS A 329 -25.61 12.83 10.83
CA LYS A 329 -25.27 13.64 12.01
C LYS A 329 -24.67 12.80 13.14
N LEU A 330 -25.24 11.60 13.37
CA LEU A 330 -24.71 10.68 14.38
C LEU A 330 -23.30 10.22 14.05
N MET A 331 -23.04 9.84 12.80
CA MET A 331 -21.71 9.40 12.36
C MET A 331 -20.69 10.55 12.40
N GLU A 332 -21.09 11.77 12.05
CA GLU A 332 -20.25 12.95 12.16
C GLU A 332 -19.86 13.24 13.63
N VAL A 333 -20.81 13.15 14.56
CA VAL A 333 -20.53 13.33 16.00
C VAL A 333 -19.58 12.25 16.50
N LEU A 334 -19.80 10.99 16.11
CA LEU A 334 -18.93 9.86 16.44
C LEU A 334 -17.49 10.11 15.98
N ASP A 335 -17.31 10.48 14.70
CA ASP A 335 -16.00 10.72 14.11
C ASP A 335 -15.31 11.93 14.75
N ARG A 336 -16.06 13.02 15.01
CA ARG A 336 -15.54 14.22 15.65
C ARG A 336 -15.05 13.95 17.08
N LEU A 337 -15.79 13.19 17.89
CA LEU A 337 -15.38 12.85 19.24
C LEU A 337 -14.14 11.94 19.24
N ASN A 338 -14.08 10.94 18.36
CA ASN A 338 -12.92 10.08 18.22
C ASN A 338 -11.69 10.81 17.66
N ALA A 339 -11.88 11.85 16.85
CA ALA A 339 -10.77 12.69 16.38
C ALA A 339 -10.23 13.60 17.49
N LYS A 340 -11.11 14.16 18.33
CA LYS A 340 -10.77 15.08 19.41
C LYS A 340 -10.14 14.38 20.61
N ASP A 341 -10.79 13.33 21.11
CA ASP A 341 -10.47 12.72 22.41
C ASP A 341 -9.65 11.41 22.26
N GLY A 342 -9.36 11.03 21.01
CA GLY A 342 -8.58 9.84 20.66
C GLY A 342 -9.42 8.74 20.05
N LYS A 343 -8.77 7.96 19.17
CA LYS A 343 -9.42 6.85 18.46
C LYS A 343 -9.94 5.80 19.44
N GLY A 344 -11.23 5.48 19.34
CA GLY A 344 -11.87 4.45 20.16
C GLY A 344 -12.43 4.99 21.49
N THR A 345 -12.51 6.30 21.69
CA THR A 345 -13.24 6.92 22.79
C THR A 345 -14.72 6.51 22.77
N LEU A 346 -15.33 6.60 21.58
CA LEU A 346 -16.65 6.02 21.32
C LEU A 346 -16.52 4.87 20.33
N TYR A 347 -17.13 3.73 20.66
CA TYR A 347 -17.11 2.55 19.83
C TYR A 347 -18.41 1.73 19.93
N PHE A 348 -18.66 0.87 18.97
CA PHE A 348 -19.83 -0.01 18.98
C PHE A 348 -19.57 -1.22 19.89
N ALA A 349 -20.54 -1.60 20.71
CA ALA A 349 -20.43 -2.70 21.66
C ALA A 349 -19.94 -4.02 21.00
N GLY A 350 -20.32 -4.27 19.74
CA GLY A 350 -19.87 -5.43 18.97
C GLY A 350 -18.35 -5.51 18.73
N GLN A 351 -17.60 -4.44 18.98
CA GLN A 351 -16.13 -4.45 18.86
C GLN A 351 -15.43 -5.08 20.07
N GLY A 352 -16.15 -5.29 21.17
CA GLY A 352 -15.62 -5.82 22.42
C GLY A 352 -14.74 -4.82 23.19
N ILE A 353 -14.64 -5.03 24.50
CA ILE A 353 -13.83 -4.17 25.40
C ILE A 353 -12.38 -4.68 25.45
N GLN A 354 -12.18 -5.99 25.60
CA GLN A 354 -10.86 -6.64 25.66
C GLN A 354 -10.55 -7.32 24.33
N GLN A 355 -9.78 -6.65 23.50
CA GLN A 355 -9.47 -7.12 22.15
C GLN A 355 -8.21 -8.01 22.15
N GLN A 356 -8.27 -9.19 22.72
CA GLN A 356 -7.15 -10.15 22.81
C GLN A 356 -6.61 -10.58 21.44
N TRP A 357 -7.43 -10.48 20.40
CA TRP A 357 -7.08 -10.78 19.00
C TRP A 357 -6.18 -9.72 18.35
N GLN A 358 -5.94 -8.57 18.97
CA GLN A 358 -5.15 -7.49 18.38
C GLN A 358 -3.76 -7.95 17.96
N MET A 359 -3.29 -7.37 16.84
CA MET A 359 -1.94 -7.62 16.34
C MET A 359 -0.90 -7.15 17.37
N LYS A 360 0.05 -8.02 17.71
CA LYS A 360 1.17 -7.66 18.59
C LYS A 360 2.12 -6.68 17.89
N ARG A 361 2.45 -5.59 18.57
CA ARG A 361 3.40 -4.54 18.11
C ARG A 361 4.35 -4.17 19.25
N GLU A 362 5.00 -5.18 19.82
CA GLU A 362 5.79 -5.05 21.06
C GLU A 362 7.19 -4.43 20.84
N MET A 363 7.67 -4.44 19.59
CA MET A 363 9.01 -3.93 19.24
C MET A 363 8.94 -2.61 18.45
N LEU A 364 8.03 -1.70 18.82
CA LEU A 364 7.97 -0.38 18.18
C LEU A 364 9.18 0.47 18.55
N SER A 365 9.75 1.15 17.55
CA SER A 365 10.67 2.25 17.81
C SER A 365 9.91 3.43 18.44
N PRO A 366 10.59 4.32 19.18
CA PRO A 366 9.97 5.56 19.64
C PRO A 366 9.43 6.39 18.47
N ARG A 367 8.33 7.08 18.71
CA ARG A 367 7.64 7.93 17.73
C ARG A 367 8.06 9.38 17.91
N TYR A 368 9.34 9.65 17.71
CA TYR A 368 9.98 10.93 18.03
C TYR A 368 9.30 12.17 17.44
N THR A 369 8.65 12.05 16.30
CA THR A 369 8.04 13.17 15.57
C THR A 369 6.52 13.24 15.73
N THR A 370 5.87 12.17 16.24
CA THR A 370 4.42 12.07 16.31
C THR A 370 3.87 11.83 17.72
N ARG A 371 4.75 11.66 18.70
CA ARG A 371 4.37 11.48 20.10
C ARG A 371 5.34 12.19 21.05
N TYR A 372 4.86 13.24 21.71
CA TYR A 372 5.66 14.07 22.60
C TYR A 372 6.32 13.28 23.75
N SER A 373 5.60 12.31 24.34
CA SER A 373 6.12 11.49 25.45
C SER A 373 7.27 10.55 25.05
N ASP A 374 7.50 10.34 23.77
CA ASP A 374 8.57 9.47 23.24
C ASP A 374 9.85 10.26 22.91
N LEU A 375 9.85 11.60 23.11
CA LEU A 375 11.05 12.43 22.95
C LEU A 375 12.14 12.05 23.96
N LEU A 376 13.39 12.14 23.51
CA LEU A 376 14.53 11.95 24.38
C LEU A 376 14.54 13.02 25.48
N ARG A 377 14.69 12.58 26.73
CA ARG A 377 14.86 13.49 27.87
C ARG A 377 16.35 13.82 28.02
N ILE A 378 16.69 15.08 27.93
CA ILE A 378 18.00 15.59 28.26
C ILE A 378 18.13 15.57 29.77
N ARG A 379 19.16 14.93 30.31
CA ARG A 379 19.50 14.94 31.74
C ARG A 379 20.49 16.04 32.01
#